data_ba265810e7a6e3b5b3d0d9519e1af76d
#
_entry.id   ba265810e7a6e3b5b3d0d9519e1af76d
#
_cell.length_a   1.000
_cell.length_b   1.000
_cell.length_c   1.000
_cell.angle_alpha   90.00
_cell.angle_beta   90.00
_cell.angle_gamma   90.00
#
_symmetry.space_group_name_H-M   'P 1'
#
loop_
_entity.id
_entity.type
_entity.pdbx_description
1 polymer ?
#
loop_
_entity_poly.entity_id
_entity_poly.type
_entity_poly.pdbx_seq_one_letter_code
_entity_poly.pdbx_strand_id
1 'polypeptide(L)'
;LKAGAALPAERTMAETMGVSRPAVREVLRALELLGIVKPVPGGGNYITEDLDTWLIGPLSILFKLNNGYLRQNQQFRAALERESAILAARKCTPLNAAELWMILARLDAAEDEKIRGKLDRELHQKIAKIADNPMIYSVLAAADQLTENIVSGTRDYIMKKNNSAREVDDQHHRLVEAIINGDAEQAERCMSEHMDTIERYMEEMQKKS
;
A
#
# COMPACT_ATOMS: atom_id res chain seq x y z
N LEU A 1 1.89 -21.52 -12.10
CA LEU A 1 0.52 -21.01 -12.02
C LEU A 1 0.57 -19.50 -12.19
N LYS A 2 -0.32 -18.92 -12.99
CA LYS A 2 -0.46 -17.47 -13.18
C LYS A 2 -1.63 -16.96 -12.34
N ALA A 3 -1.59 -15.69 -11.93
CA ALA A 3 -2.74 -15.01 -11.34
C ALA A 3 -3.97 -15.14 -12.28
N GLY A 4 -5.14 -15.34 -11.73
CA GLY A 4 -6.38 -15.60 -12.48
C GLY A 4 -6.51 -17.01 -13.07
N ALA A 5 -5.49 -17.87 -12.98
CA ALA A 5 -5.56 -19.21 -13.54
C ALA A 5 -6.54 -20.10 -12.75
N ALA A 6 -7.37 -20.85 -13.49
CA ALA A 6 -8.20 -21.88 -12.90
C ALA A 6 -7.34 -23.04 -12.39
N LEU A 7 -7.62 -23.50 -11.18
CA LEU A 7 -7.05 -24.74 -10.66
C LEU A 7 -7.79 -25.95 -11.24
N PRO A 8 -7.10 -27.10 -11.42
CA PRO A 8 -7.77 -28.32 -11.78
C PRO A 8 -8.84 -28.70 -10.76
N ALA A 9 -9.84 -29.48 -11.18
CA ALA A 9 -10.86 -29.97 -10.27
C ALA A 9 -10.23 -30.78 -9.11
N GLU A 10 -10.84 -30.70 -7.91
CA GLU A 10 -10.35 -31.42 -6.71
C GLU A 10 -10.06 -32.91 -6.98
N ARG A 11 -10.88 -33.56 -7.81
CA ARG A 11 -10.67 -34.96 -8.19
C ARG A 11 -9.38 -35.14 -8.97
N THR A 12 -9.16 -34.29 -10.00
CA THR A 12 -7.97 -34.36 -10.84
C THR A 12 -6.70 -34.08 -10.03
N MET A 13 -6.74 -33.09 -9.12
CA MET A 13 -5.61 -32.81 -8.21
C MET A 13 -5.31 -33.98 -7.30
N ALA A 14 -6.34 -34.61 -6.71
CA ALA A 14 -6.19 -35.78 -5.83
C ALA A 14 -5.55 -36.96 -6.58
N GLU A 15 -6.00 -37.24 -7.79
CA GLU A 15 -5.46 -38.29 -8.65
C GLU A 15 -4.00 -37.99 -9.05
N THR A 16 -3.72 -36.77 -9.48
CA THR A 16 -2.37 -36.37 -9.93
C THR A 16 -1.34 -36.36 -8.79
N MET A 17 -1.75 -35.97 -7.59
CA MET A 17 -0.88 -35.86 -6.42
C MET A 17 -0.82 -37.16 -5.58
N GLY A 18 -1.65 -38.15 -5.90
CA GLY A 18 -1.72 -39.40 -5.14
C GLY A 18 -2.25 -39.25 -3.71
N VAL A 19 -3.12 -38.24 -3.47
CA VAL A 19 -3.70 -37.95 -2.15
C VAL A 19 -5.22 -38.10 -2.15
N SER A 20 -5.82 -38.07 -0.97
CA SER A 20 -7.29 -38.14 -0.85
C SER A 20 -7.93 -36.79 -1.24
N ARG A 21 -9.16 -36.83 -1.79
CA ARG A 21 -9.96 -35.63 -2.08
C ARG A 21 -10.20 -34.74 -0.84
N PRO A 22 -10.48 -35.28 0.37
CA PRO A 22 -10.55 -34.47 1.58
C PRO A 22 -9.25 -33.69 1.87
N ALA A 23 -8.10 -34.33 1.68
CA ALA A 23 -6.80 -33.62 1.88
C ALA A 23 -6.62 -32.44 0.92
N VAL A 24 -6.96 -32.63 -0.37
CA VAL A 24 -6.96 -31.53 -1.35
C VAL A 24 -7.87 -30.39 -0.92
N ARG A 25 -9.08 -30.73 -0.47
CA ARG A 25 -10.06 -29.71 -0.02
C ARG A 25 -9.58 -28.93 1.20
N GLU A 26 -8.93 -29.60 2.13
CA GLU A 26 -8.37 -28.95 3.32
C GLU A 26 -7.26 -27.95 2.93
N VAL A 27 -6.37 -28.35 2.02
CA VAL A 27 -5.32 -27.45 1.50
C VAL A 27 -5.94 -26.27 0.74
N LEU A 28 -6.95 -26.50 -0.10
CA LEU A 28 -7.64 -25.42 -0.82
C LEU A 28 -8.30 -24.42 0.14
N ARG A 29 -8.92 -24.90 1.22
CA ARG A 29 -9.46 -24.01 2.27
C ARG A 29 -8.38 -23.21 2.98
N ALA A 30 -7.24 -23.82 3.27
CA ALA A 30 -6.10 -23.07 3.84
C ALA A 30 -5.59 -21.99 2.88
N LEU A 31 -5.48 -22.30 1.58
CA LEU A 31 -5.09 -21.32 0.55
C LEU A 31 -6.15 -20.23 0.36
N GLU A 32 -7.44 -20.57 0.50
CA GLU A 32 -8.54 -19.59 0.49
C GLU A 32 -8.45 -18.63 1.69
N LEU A 33 -8.20 -19.17 2.89
CA LEU A 33 -7.99 -18.35 4.10
C LEU A 33 -6.78 -17.41 3.97
N LEU A 34 -5.75 -17.83 3.24
CA LEU A 34 -4.58 -17.01 2.92
C LEU A 34 -4.85 -16.04 1.75
N GLY A 35 -6.03 -16.08 1.10
CA GLY A 35 -6.34 -15.24 -0.05
C GLY A 35 -5.62 -15.61 -1.35
N ILE A 36 -4.91 -16.74 -1.38
CA ILE A 36 -4.17 -17.24 -2.56
C ILE A 36 -5.11 -17.86 -3.58
N VAL A 37 -6.18 -18.49 -3.11
CA VAL A 37 -7.19 -19.14 -3.92
C VAL A 37 -8.55 -18.50 -3.65
N LYS A 38 -9.30 -18.26 -4.72
CA LYS A 38 -10.67 -17.75 -4.68
C LYS A 38 -11.63 -18.81 -5.24
N PRO A 39 -12.54 -19.34 -4.43
CA PRO A 39 -13.60 -20.24 -4.93
C PRO A 39 -14.66 -19.43 -5.69
N VAL A 40 -15.08 -19.95 -6.82
CA VAL A 40 -16.19 -19.41 -7.60
C VAL A 40 -17.34 -20.41 -7.55
N PRO A 41 -18.51 -20.05 -7.01
CA PRO A 41 -19.65 -20.95 -6.95
C PRO A 41 -19.99 -21.52 -8.33
N GLY A 42 -19.96 -22.85 -8.47
CA GLY A 42 -20.19 -23.54 -9.74
C GLY A 42 -19.04 -23.45 -10.77
N GLY A 43 -18.00 -22.65 -10.52
CA GLY A 43 -16.90 -22.42 -11.45
C GLY A 43 -15.55 -23.02 -11.05
N GLY A 44 -15.43 -23.54 -9.81
CA GLY A 44 -14.16 -24.10 -9.32
C GLY A 44 -13.31 -23.11 -8.53
N ASN A 45 -12.01 -23.40 -8.41
CA ASN A 45 -11.05 -22.61 -7.67
C ASN A 45 -10.09 -21.90 -8.63
N TYR A 46 -9.77 -20.64 -8.35
CA TYR A 46 -8.89 -19.82 -9.16
C TYR A 46 -7.75 -19.22 -8.30
N ILE A 47 -6.59 -19.05 -8.90
CA ILE A 47 -5.54 -18.25 -8.26
C ILE A 47 -6.01 -16.80 -8.22
N THR A 48 -5.90 -16.14 -7.06
CA THR A 48 -6.30 -14.72 -6.96
C THR A 48 -5.49 -13.84 -7.90
N GLU A 49 -6.15 -12.84 -8.48
CA GLU A 49 -5.49 -11.78 -9.26
C GLU A 49 -5.02 -10.65 -8.36
N ASP A 50 -5.66 -10.53 -7.22
CA ASP A 50 -5.47 -9.48 -6.25
C ASP A 50 -4.45 -9.93 -5.18
N LEU A 51 -3.18 -9.95 -5.58
CA LEU A 51 -2.08 -10.30 -4.67
C LEU A 51 -1.90 -9.29 -3.54
N ASP A 52 -2.50 -8.10 -3.67
CA ASP A 52 -2.37 -7.02 -2.70
C ASP A 52 -3.11 -7.33 -1.40
N THR A 53 -4.14 -8.19 -1.47
CA THR A 53 -4.99 -8.52 -0.31
C THR A 53 -4.49 -9.71 0.52
N TRP A 54 -3.71 -10.63 -0.06
CA TRP A 54 -3.32 -11.86 0.62
C TRP A 54 -2.33 -11.65 1.78
N LEU A 55 -1.50 -10.60 1.71
CA LEU A 55 -0.57 -10.24 2.77
C LEU A 55 -1.24 -9.56 3.96
N ILE A 56 -2.42 -8.98 3.77
CA ILE A 56 -3.13 -8.21 4.80
C ILE A 56 -3.43 -9.06 6.03
N GLY A 57 -3.97 -10.27 5.85
CA GLY A 57 -4.30 -11.18 6.94
C GLY A 57 -3.09 -11.54 7.80
N PRO A 58 -2.04 -12.15 7.24
CA PRO A 58 -0.81 -12.48 7.95
C PRO A 58 -0.13 -11.26 8.60
N LEU A 59 -0.02 -10.13 7.89
CA LEU A 59 0.56 -8.91 8.44
C LEU A 59 -0.30 -8.32 9.58
N SER A 60 -1.64 -8.38 9.48
CA SER A 60 -2.54 -7.95 10.55
C SER A 60 -2.34 -8.75 11.84
N ILE A 61 -2.15 -10.05 11.71
CA ILE A 61 -1.88 -10.93 12.86
C ILE A 61 -0.52 -10.56 13.47
N LEU A 62 0.53 -10.44 12.64
CA LEU A 62 1.86 -10.02 13.08
C LEU A 62 1.81 -8.68 13.82
N PHE A 63 1.10 -7.71 13.27
CA PHE A 63 0.90 -6.38 13.86
C PHE A 63 0.22 -6.45 15.23
N LYS A 64 -0.88 -7.21 15.34
CA LYS A 64 -1.65 -7.37 16.60
C LYS A 64 -0.84 -8.10 17.67
N LEU A 65 -0.11 -9.15 17.31
CA LEU A 65 0.69 -9.94 18.24
C LEU A 65 1.88 -9.15 18.81
N ASN A 66 2.38 -8.18 18.08
CA ASN A 66 3.49 -7.32 18.50
C ASN A 66 3.05 -5.99 19.14
N ASN A 67 1.81 -5.90 19.68
CA ASN A 67 1.26 -4.72 20.33
C ASN A 67 1.28 -3.44 19.46
N GLY A 68 1.12 -3.61 18.14
CA GLY A 68 1.00 -2.51 17.20
C GLY A 68 2.23 -1.60 17.20
N TYR A 69 3.39 -2.11 16.82
CA TYR A 69 4.61 -1.32 16.64
C TYR A 69 4.42 -0.25 15.55
N LEU A 70 3.72 0.82 15.93
CA LEU A 70 3.39 1.92 15.04
C LEU A 70 4.64 2.52 14.39
N ARG A 71 5.67 2.75 15.20
CA ARG A 71 6.94 3.30 14.73
C ARG A 71 7.64 2.36 13.74
N GLN A 72 7.70 1.07 14.04
CA GLN A 72 8.33 0.08 13.16
C GLN A 72 7.58 -0.05 11.83
N ASN A 73 6.24 0.03 11.86
CA ASN A 73 5.46 0.06 10.62
C ASN A 73 5.75 1.32 9.81
N GLN A 74 5.85 2.49 10.46
CA GLN A 74 6.18 3.74 9.77
C GLN A 74 7.59 3.67 9.15
N GLN A 75 8.56 3.13 9.86
CA GLN A 75 9.93 2.92 9.35
C GLN A 75 9.94 1.95 8.17
N PHE A 76 9.15 0.88 8.25
CA PHE A 76 9.01 -0.08 7.16
C PHE A 76 8.35 0.56 5.92
N ARG A 77 7.25 1.31 6.10
CA ARG A 77 6.63 2.09 5.02
C ARG A 77 7.61 3.07 4.42
N ALA A 78 8.29 3.86 5.24
CA ALA A 78 9.25 4.87 4.78
C ALA A 78 10.36 4.27 3.89
N ALA A 79 10.84 3.07 4.21
CA ALA A 79 11.83 2.38 3.38
C ALA A 79 11.27 2.00 1.99
N LEU A 80 10.03 1.48 1.94
CA LEU A 80 9.39 1.06 0.69
C LEU A 80 8.90 2.26 -0.14
N GLU A 81 8.40 3.31 0.52
CA GLU A 81 7.96 4.54 -0.15
C GLU A 81 9.14 5.28 -0.81
N ARG A 82 10.31 5.32 -0.14
CA ARG A 82 11.53 5.89 -0.74
C ARG A 82 11.95 5.15 -2.00
N GLU A 83 12.02 3.83 -1.94
CA GLU A 83 12.35 3.02 -3.12
C GLU A 83 11.30 3.17 -4.22
N SER A 84 10.02 3.28 -3.86
CA SER A 84 8.94 3.55 -4.82
C SER A 84 9.14 4.89 -5.54
N ALA A 85 9.52 5.94 -4.84
CA ALA A 85 9.78 7.25 -5.42
C ALA A 85 10.96 7.23 -6.40
N ILE A 86 12.06 6.56 -6.04
CA ILE A 86 13.23 6.36 -6.91
C ILE A 86 12.84 5.64 -8.20
N LEU A 87 12.14 4.52 -8.08
CA LEU A 87 11.72 3.71 -9.20
C LEU A 87 10.68 4.42 -10.07
N ALA A 88 9.75 5.14 -9.44
CA ALA A 88 8.73 5.93 -10.13
C ALA A 88 9.36 7.05 -10.96
N ALA A 89 10.35 7.78 -10.44
CA ALA A 89 11.06 8.80 -11.19
C ALA A 89 11.74 8.24 -12.45
N ARG A 90 12.31 7.03 -12.35
CA ARG A 90 12.97 6.35 -13.50
C ARG A 90 12.00 5.85 -14.55
N LYS A 91 10.72 5.65 -14.21
CA LYS A 91 9.73 4.99 -15.07
C LYS A 91 8.53 5.88 -15.42
N CYS A 92 8.49 7.12 -14.93
CA CYS A 92 7.36 8.00 -15.12
C CYS A 92 7.14 8.29 -16.60
N THR A 93 5.94 8.01 -17.08
CA THR A 93 5.51 8.34 -18.44
C THR A 93 4.71 9.65 -18.44
N PRO A 94 4.52 10.32 -19.60
CA PRO A 94 3.65 11.52 -19.67
C PRO A 94 2.22 11.27 -19.16
N LEU A 95 1.69 10.06 -19.37
CA LEU A 95 0.37 9.70 -18.82
C LEU A 95 0.41 9.64 -17.29
N ASN A 96 1.44 8.99 -16.72
CA ASN A 96 1.61 8.92 -15.27
C ASN A 96 1.78 10.33 -14.65
N ALA A 97 2.51 11.22 -15.31
CA ALA A 97 2.68 12.60 -14.91
C ALA A 97 1.34 13.35 -14.84
N ALA A 98 0.50 13.20 -15.86
CA ALA A 98 -0.83 13.80 -15.89
C ALA A 98 -1.73 13.27 -14.76
N GLU A 99 -1.66 11.96 -14.47
CA GLU A 99 -2.43 11.35 -13.39
C GLU A 99 -1.95 11.83 -12.01
N LEU A 100 -0.64 11.96 -11.77
CA LEU A 100 -0.09 12.51 -10.53
C LEU A 100 -0.53 13.96 -10.31
N TRP A 101 -0.45 14.81 -11.34
CA TRP A 101 -0.93 16.19 -11.27
C TRP A 101 -2.42 16.28 -11.00
N MET A 102 -3.21 15.40 -11.58
CA MET A 102 -4.67 15.36 -11.34
C MET A 102 -4.98 14.98 -9.89
N ILE A 103 -4.24 14.05 -9.29
CA ILE A 103 -4.41 13.70 -7.87
C ILE A 103 -4.03 14.89 -6.99
N LEU A 104 -2.90 15.55 -7.25
CA LEU A 104 -2.49 16.75 -6.50
C LEU A 104 -3.52 17.87 -6.59
N ALA A 105 -4.02 18.19 -7.79
CA ALA A 105 -5.01 19.23 -7.96
C ALA A 105 -6.31 18.94 -7.19
N ARG A 106 -6.71 17.67 -7.10
CA ARG A 106 -7.85 17.25 -6.27
C ARG A 106 -7.55 17.36 -4.78
N LEU A 107 -6.30 17.05 -4.37
CA LEU A 107 -5.84 17.18 -2.99
C LEU A 107 -5.82 18.64 -2.53
N ASP A 108 -5.32 19.54 -3.39
CA ASP A 108 -5.28 20.99 -3.12
C ASP A 108 -6.69 21.60 -3.01
N ALA A 109 -7.62 21.13 -3.84
CA ALA A 109 -9.00 21.63 -3.86
C ALA A 109 -9.89 21.03 -2.75
N ALA A 110 -9.44 19.97 -2.06
CA ALA A 110 -10.26 19.29 -1.07
C ALA A 110 -10.23 20.03 0.28
N GLU A 111 -11.40 20.42 0.77
CA GLU A 111 -11.58 21.05 2.08
C GLU A 111 -11.85 20.02 3.19
N ASP A 112 -12.48 18.89 2.84
CA ASP A 112 -12.79 17.82 3.79
C ASP A 112 -11.58 16.94 4.06
N GLU A 113 -11.19 16.82 5.32
CA GLU A 113 -9.98 16.08 5.72
C GLU A 113 -10.06 14.58 5.44
N LYS A 114 -11.23 13.97 5.47
CA LYS A 114 -11.39 12.57 5.09
C LYS A 114 -11.15 12.37 3.59
N ILE A 115 -11.57 13.34 2.77
CA ILE A 115 -11.31 13.35 1.33
C ILE A 115 -9.80 13.55 1.10
N ARG A 116 -9.18 14.50 1.79
CA ARG A 116 -7.73 14.72 1.71
C ARG A 116 -6.94 13.47 2.06
N GLY A 117 -7.29 12.78 3.14
CA GLY A 117 -6.62 11.54 3.55
C GLY A 117 -6.75 10.39 2.54
N LYS A 118 -7.87 10.33 1.81
CA LYS A 118 -8.04 9.37 0.71
C LYS A 118 -7.17 9.74 -0.50
N LEU A 119 -7.10 11.02 -0.84
CA LEU A 119 -6.31 11.51 -1.97
C LEU A 119 -4.81 11.41 -1.72
N ASP A 120 -4.37 11.66 -0.51
CA ASP A 120 -3.01 11.44 -0.05
C ASP A 120 -2.59 9.97 -0.24
N ARG A 121 -3.42 9.04 0.22
CA ARG A 121 -3.21 7.61 -0.01
C ARG A 121 -3.22 7.26 -1.50
N GLU A 122 -4.17 7.82 -2.27
CA GLU A 122 -4.23 7.64 -3.73
C GLU A 122 -2.93 8.09 -4.40
N LEU A 123 -2.32 9.21 -3.94
CA LEU A 123 -1.04 9.71 -4.42
C LEU A 123 0.10 8.71 -4.17
N HIS A 124 0.26 8.27 -2.93
CA HIS A 124 1.30 7.30 -2.56
C HIS A 124 1.14 5.96 -3.30
N GLN A 125 -0.08 5.43 -3.38
CA GLN A 125 -0.37 4.21 -4.13
C GLN A 125 -0.09 4.39 -5.63
N LYS A 126 -0.38 5.58 -6.19
CA LYS A 126 -0.04 5.87 -7.59
C LYS A 126 1.46 5.87 -7.82
N ILE A 127 2.24 6.47 -6.94
CA ILE A 127 3.72 6.45 -6.99
C ILE A 127 4.23 5.00 -6.92
N ALA A 128 3.74 4.21 -5.98
CA ALA A 128 4.10 2.79 -5.85
C ALA A 128 3.73 1.96 -7.08
N LYS A 129 2.62 2.30 -7.74
CA LYS A 129 2.21 1.65 -9.00
C LYS A 129 3.10 2.02 -10.17
N ILE A 130 3.52 3.30 -10.28
CA ILE A 130 4.46 3.77 -11.30
C ILE A 130 5.84 3.12 -11.12
N ALA A 131 6.25 2.82 -9.89
CA ALA A 131 7.49 2.10 -9.59
C ALA A 131 7.57 0.74 -10.30
N ASP A 132 6.43 0.17 -10.75
CA ASP A 132 6.34 -1.08 -11.50
C ASP A 132 7.13 -2.22 -10.81
N ASN A 133 6.92 -2.32 -9.50
CA ASN A 133 7.40 -3.40 -8.66
C ASN A 133 6.21 -3.98 -7.86
N PRO A 134 5.59 -5.06 -8.36
CA PRO A 134 4.40 -5.65 -7.73
C PRO A 134 4.61 -6.02 -6.26
N MET A 135 5.81 -6.45 -5.88
CA MET A 135 6.10 -6.82 -4.48
C MET A 135 6.04 -5.60 -3.55
N ILE A 136 6.67 -4.48 -3.96
CA ILE A 136 6.61 -3.24 -3.18
C ILE A 136 5.16 -2.75 -3.09
N TYR A 137 4.47 -2.71 -4.21
CA TYR A 137 3.07 -2.26 -4.28
C TYR A 137 2.16 -3.09 -3.35
N SER A 138 2.21 -4.43 -3.44
CA SER A 138 1.37 -5.31 -2.62
C SER A 138 1.64 -5.16 -1.12
N VAL A 139 2.92 -5.03 -0.74
CA VAL A 139 3.29 -4.87 0.67
C VAL A 139 2.88 -3.50 1.21
N LEU A 140 3.04 -2.43 0.43
CA LEU A 140 2.58 -1.09 0.80
C LEU A 140 1.05 -1.03 0.93
N ALA A 141 0.31 -1.60 -0.02
CA ALA A 141 -1.15 -1.67 0.03
C ALA A 141 -1.64 -2.39 1.29
N ALA A 142 -0.98 -3.49 1.67
CA ALA A 142 -1.27 -4.20 2.90
C ALA A 142 -0.95 -3.36 4.16
N ALA A 143 0.21 -2.70 4.19
CA ALA A 143 0.61 -1.83 5.30
C ALA A 143 -0.34 -0.63 5.47
N ASP A 144 -0.79 -0.01 4.39
CA ASP A 144 -1.74 1.09 4.39
C ASP A 144 -3.08 0.70 5.02
N GLN A 145 -3.60 -0.47 4.65
CA GLN A 145 -4.87 -0.95 5.19
C GLN A 145 -4.80 -1.22 6.70
N LEU A 146 -3.65 -1.68 7.20
CA LEU A 146 -3.43 -1.93 8.62
C LEU A 146 -3.31 -0.65 9.45
N THR A 147 -2.87 0.43 8.83
CA THR A 147 -2.58 1.71 9.50
C THR A 147 -3.60 2.80 9.23
N GLU A 148 -4.67 2.51 8.49
CA GLU A 148 -5.68 3.49 8.08
C GLU A 148 -6.18 4.38 9.24
N ASN A 149 -6.55 3.78 10.36
CA ASN A 149 -7.04 4.50 11.52
C ASN A 149 -5.95 5.38 12.19
N ILE A 150 -4.70 4.98 12.08
CA ILE A 150 -3.56 5.65 12.70
C ILE A 150 -3.11 6.82 11.83
N VAL A 151 -3.05 6.60 10.54
CA VAL A 151 -2.73 7.64 9.54
C VAL A 151 -3.77 8.75 9.60
N SER A 152 -5.06 8.42 9.70
CA SER A 152 -6.12 9.42 9.85
C SER A 152 -5.97 10.23 11.13
N GLY A 153 -5.65 9.61 12.27
CA GLY A 153 -5.40 10.31 13.53
C GLY A 153 -4.18 11.23 13.48
N THR A 154 -3.11 10.81 12.84
CA THR A 154 -1.91 11.65 12.64
C THR A 154 -2.22 12.84 11.74
N ARG A 155 -2.99 12.64 10.68
CA ARG A 155 -3.44 13.71 9.80
C ARG A 155 -4.30 14.73 10.53
N ASP A 156 -5.29 14.28 11.31
CA ASP A 156 -6.11 15.16 12.14
C ASP A 156 -5.26 16.00 13.13
N TYR A 157 -4.18 15.41 13.64
CA TYR A 157 -3.23 16.12 14.51
C TYR A 157 -2.45 17.19 13.73
N ILE A 158 -1.94 16.85 12.53
CA ILE A 158 -1.21 17.77 11.64
C ILE A 158 -2.10 18.97 11.29
N MET A 159 -3.35 18.74 10.92
CA MET A 159 -4.29 19.78 10.50
C MET A 159 -4.65 20.77 11.61
N LYS A 160 -4.67 20.33 12.87
CA LYS A 160 -4.92 21.19 14.05
C LYS A 160 -3.70 22.05 14.41
N LYS A 161 -2.54 21.79 13.82
CA LYS A 161 -1.30 22.49 14.09
C LYS A 161 -1.03 23.53 12.98
N ASN A 162 -0.88 24.81 13.36
CA ASN A 162 -0.64 25.91 12.42
C ASN A 162 0.53 25.62 11.46
N ASN A 163 0.32 25.83 10.17
CA ASN A 163 1.28 25.67 9.07
C ASN A 163 1.72 24.21 8.74
N SER A 164 1.35 23.20 9.50
CA SER A 164 1.81 21.82 9.26
C SER A 164 1.17 21.21 8.02
N ALA A 165 -0.07 21.58 7.71
CA ALA A 165 -0.74 21.13 6.49
C ALA A 165 -0.03 21.63 5.23
N ARG A 166 0.37 22.91 5.22
CA ARG A 166 1.13 23.48 4.10
C ARG A 166 2.48 22.81 3.91
N GLU A 167 3.19 22.50 5.00
CA GLU A 167 4.48 21.79 4.95
C GLU A 167 4.32 20.46 4.21
N VAL A 168 3.28 19.68 4.53
CA VAL A 168 3.01 18.38 3.90
C VAL A 168 2.58 18.54 2.44
N ASP A 169 1.72 19.51 2.15
CA ASP A 169 1.29 19.80 0.77
C ASP A 169 2.47 20.21 -0.12
N ASP A 170 3.33 21.12 0.36
CA ASP A 170 4.54 21.55 -0.36
C ASP A 170 5.51 20.37 -0.60
N GLN A 171 5.59 19.42 0.34
CA GLN A 171 6.39 18.20 0.17
C GLN A 171 5.83 17.31 -0.94
N HIS A 172 4.52 17.15 -1.02
CA HIS A 172 3.88 16.37 -2.09
C HIS A 172 4.15 16.98 -3.47
N HIS A 173 4.05 18.32 -3.60
CA HIS A 173 4.35 19.00 -4.87
C HIS A 173 5.81 18.77 -5.30
N ARG A 174 6.77 18.99 -4.41
CA ARG A 174 8.19 18.77 -4.71
C ARG A 174 8.50 17.32 -5.08
N LEU A 175 7.87 16.37 -4.41
CA LEU A 175 8.01 14.95 -4.71
C LEU A 175 7.49 14.61 -6.11
N VAL A 176 6.28 15.06 -6.44
CA VAL A 176 5.68 14.81 -7.77
C VAL A 176 6.48 15.48 -8.87
N GLU A 177 6.96 16.71 -8.67
CA GLU A 177 7.85 17.39 -9.62
C GLU A 177 9.15 16.60 -9.87
N ALA A 178 9.80 16.11 -8.81
CA ALA A 178 11.01 15.29 -8.93
C ALA A 178 10.75 13.99 -9.72
N ILE A 179 9.62 13.31 -9.45
CA ILE A 179 9.22 12.09 -10.16
C ILE A 179 8.97 12.37 -11.64
N ILE A 180 8.26 13.44 -11.97
CA ILE A 180 7.91 13.79 -13.36
C ILE A 180 9.16 14.21 -14.15
N ASN A 181 10.10 14.87 -13.50
CA ASN A 181 11.36 15.29 -14.12
C ASN A 181 12.39 14.14 -14.24
N GLY A 182 12.08 12.95 -13.72
CA GLY A 182 12.98 11.80 -13.77
C GLY A 182 14.16 11.91 -12.79
N ASP A 183 14.11 12.85 -11.84
CA ASP A 183 15.16 13.07 -10.83
C ASP A 183 14.97 12.11 -9.66
N ALA A 184 15.53 10.90 -9.80
CA ALA A 184 15.41 9.86 -8.81
C ALA A 184 16.05 10.21 -7.46
N GLU A 185 17.15 10.98 -7.47
CA GLU A 185 17.84 11.40 -6.25
C GLU A 185 17.03 12.46 -5.49
N GLN A 186 16.44 13.41 -6.22
CA GLN A 186 15.56 14.40 -5.61
C GLN A 186 14.25 13.76 -5.12
N ALA A 187 13.68 12.79 -5.86
CA ALA A 187 12.49 12.05 -5.45
C ALA A 187 12.72 11.28 -4.14
N GLU A 188 13.88 10.63 -3.99
CA GLU A 188 14.29 9.98 -2.74
C GLU A 188 14.36 10.97 -1.58
N ARG A 189 15.03 12.12 -1.79
CA ARG A 189 15.14 13.16 -0.75
C ARG A 189 13.78 13.70 -0.32
N CYS A 190 12.94 14.04 -1.29
CA CYS A 190 11.59 14.56 -1.00
C CYS A 190 10.73 13.54 -0.24
N MET A 191 10.75 12.26 -0.66
CA MET A 191 10.02 11.21 0.04
C MET A 191 10.58 10.99 1.45
N SER A 192 11.89 11.03 1.63
CA SER A 192 12.52 10.90 2.96
C SER A 192 12.08 12.03 3.89
N GLU A 193 12.18 13.29 3.43
CA GLU A 193 11.73 14.47 4.19
C GLU A 193 10.26 14.38 4.58
N HIS A 194 9.41 13.91 3.64
CA HIS A 194 7.98 13.72 3.88
C HIS A 194 7.75 12.66 4.97
N MET A 195 8.36 11.49 4.85
CA MET A 195 8.21 10.40 5.82
C MET A 195 8.75 10.76 7.20
N ASP A 196 9.87 11.46 7.29
CA ASP A 196 10.45 11.96 8.54
C ASP A 196 9.52 12.99 9.20
N THR A 197 8.86 13.84 8.41
CA THR A 197 7.85 14.79 8.90
C THR A 197 6.66 14.06 9.49
N ILE A 198 6.14 13.02 8.84
CA ILE A 198 5.05 12.21 9.36
C ILE A 198 5.46 11.48 10.65
N GLU A 199 6.67 10.88 10.71
CA GLU A 199 7.17 10.20 11.94
C GLU A 199 7.25 11.19 13.11
N ARG A 200 7.77 12.40 12.88
CA ARG A 200 7.82 13.47 13.89
C ARG A 200 6.44 13.81 14.46
N TYR A 201 5.42 13.99 13.60
CA TYR A 201 4.06 14.28 14.07
C TYR A 201 3.42 13.10 14.80
N MET A 202 3.69 11.88 14.39
CA MET A 202 3.25 10.69 15.13
C MET A 202 3.84 10.62 16.54
N GLU A 203 5.14 10.91 16.70
CA GLU A 203 5.80 10.95 18.02
C GLU A 203 5.24 12.07 18.91
N GLU A 204 4.98 13.25 18.34
CA GLU A 204 4.38 14.36 19.09
C GLU A 204 2.95 14.05 19.57
N MET A 205 2.16 13.37 18.74
CA MET A 205 0.80 12.93 19.10
C MET A 205 0.84 11.94 20.25
N GLN A 206 1.76 10.95 20.20
CA GLN A 206 1.90 9.95 21.28
C GLN A 206 2.32 10.55 22.63
N LYS A 207 3.16 11.60 22.63
CA LYS A 207 3.60 12.28 23.87
C LYS A 207 2.48 13.07 24.56
N LYS A 208 1.38 13.33 23.85
CA LYS A 208 0.23 14.10 24.37
C LYS A 208 -0.98 13.23 24.74
N SER A 209 -0.95 11.93 24.40
CA SER A 209 -1.97 10.93 24.77
C SER A 209 -1.62 10.23 26.05
#